data_1ff91b1568b35beb59871ac37cbc7a58
#
_entry.id   1ff91b1568b35beb59871ac37cbc7a58
#
_cell.length_a   1.000
_cell.length_b   1.000
_cell.length_c   1.000
_cell.angle_alpha   90.00
_cell.angle_beta   90.00
_cell.angle_gamma   90.00
#
_symmetry.space_group_name_H-M   'P 1'
#
loop_
_entity.id
_entity.type
_entity.pdbx_description
1 polymer ?
#
loop_
_entity_poly.entity_id
_entity_poly.type
_entity_poly.pdbx_seq_one_letter_code
_entity_poly.pdbx_strand_id
1 'polypeptide(L)'
;KVTEEEIKAIIKEGTEGGEVQEIEKDIVERVFHIGDRKINSLMTHRKSVVFLPLHSNKEQVREFMLRELHSIYPVYNENYDDIVGVVNLKNIFAHFEDENFSLPAIMTEAPFMMEQTTAYIALENFKKTGIHYAFVSDEYGVFQGIITLNDILEALVGDASDFYKDDFQLVEREDGTWLVDGHYSLHDFLTYFELDELINDY
;
A
#
# COMPACT_ATOMS: atom_id res chain seq x y z
N LYS A 1 32.96 -3.73 -18.55
CA LYS A 1 31.59 -3.23 -18.39
C LYS A 1 31.08 -3.83 -17.10
N VAL A 2 30.86 -3.01 -16.09
CA VAL A 2 30.40 -3.50 -14.76
C VAL A 2 29.01 -4.11 -14.92
N THR A 3 28.78 -5.29 -14.35
CA THR A 3 27.50 -6.00 -14.34
C THR A 3 26.74 -5.74 -13.03
N GLU A 4 25.46 -6.09 -13.00
CA GLU A 4 24.63 -5.99 -11.79
C GLU A 4 25.17 -6.88 -10.67
N GLU A 5 25.63 -8.11 -11.01
CA GLU A 5 26.23 -9.04 -10.07
C GLU A 5 27.51 -8.48 -9.44
N GLU A 6 28.34 -7.78 -10.23
CA GLU A 6 29.53 -7.11 -9.71
C GLU A 6 29.20 -5.99 -8.75
N ILE A 7 28.14 -5.20 -9.04
CA ILE A 7 27.67 -4.14 -8.13
C ILE A 7 27.15 -4.75 -6.82
N LYS A 8 26.32 -5.79 -6.89
CA LYS A 8 25.83 -6.51 -5.70
C LYS A 8 26.95 -7.09 -4.85
N ALA A 9 27.99 -7.65 -5.49
CA ALA A 9 29.16 -8.17 -4.79
C ALA A 9 29.94 -7.08 -4.03
N ILE A 10 30.12 -5.90 -4.65
CA ILE A 10 30.78 -4.75 -4.00
C ILE A 10 29.99 -4.26 -2.79
N ILE A 11 28.67 -4.16 -2.92
CA ILE A 11 27.79 -3.73 -1.82
C ILE A 11 27.85 -4.72 -0.66
N LYS A 12 27.83 -6.02 -0.96
CA LYS A 12 27.97 -7.07 0.04
C LYS A 12 29.32 -6.99 0.78
N GLU A 13 30.41 -6.79 0.05
CA GLU A 13 31.75 -6.61 0.64
C GLU A 13 31.79 -5.35 1.53
N GLY A 14 31.16 -4.25 1.09
CA GLY A 14 31.01 -3.02 1.89
C GLY A 14 30.21 -3.25 3.18
N THR A 15 29.18 -4.12 3.13
CA THR A 15 28.36 -4.47 4.31
C THR A 15 29.18 -5.32 5.29
N GLU A 16 29.92 -6.32 4.80
CA GLU A 16 30.82 -7.15 5.63
C GLU A 16 31.96 -6.31 6.26
N GLY A 17 32.39 -5.25 5.58
CA GLY A 17 33.38 -4.28 6.08
C GLY A 17 32.81 -3.22 7.04
N GLY A 18 31.48 -3.12 7.18
CA GLY A 18 30.80 -2.15 8.04
C GLY A 18 30.65 -0.75 7.45
N GLU A 19 31.01 -0.54 6.17
CA GLU A 19 30.87 0.74 5.45
C GLU A 19 29.45 0.95 4.92
N VAL A 20 28.70 -0.16 4.68
CA VAL A 20 27.31 -0.17 4.22
C VAL A 20 26.47 -0.89 5.27
N GLN A 21 25.32 -0.32 5.64
CA GLN A 21 24.40 -0.95 6.58
C GLN A 21 23.58 -2.04 5.89
N GLU A 22 23.11 -3.06 6.62
CA GLU A 22 22.26 -4.14 6.07
C GLU A 22 21.02 -3.59 5.38
N ILE A 23 20.36 -2.59 5.98
CA ILE A 23 19.17 -1.95 5.39
C ILE A 23 19.49 -1.27 4.06
N GLU A 24 20.65 -0.64 3.92
CA GLU A 24 21.08 0.00 2.67
C GLU A 24 21.29 -1.04 1.57
N LYS A 25 21.94 -2.16 1.91
CA LYS A 25 22.12 -3.31 1.01
C LYS A 25 20.77 -3.85 0.55
N ASP A 26 19.83 -4.08 1.47
CA ASP A 26 18.50 -4.62 1.16
C ASP A 26 17.70 -3.68 0.23
N ILE A 27 17.77 -2.37 0.46
CA ILE A 27 17.13 -1.37 -0.42
C ILE A 27 17.76 -1.43 -1.82
N VAL A 28 19.08 -1.51 -1.93
CA VAL A 28 19.75 -1.59 -3.24
C VAL A 28 19.36 -2.86 -3.99
N GLU A 29 19.29 -4.00 -3.31
CA GLU A 29 18.82 -5.26 -3.91
C GLU A 29 17.40 -5.14 -4.42
N ARG A 30 16.49 -4.53 -3.64
CA ARG A 30 15.11 -4.25 -4.06
C ARG A 30 15.02 -3.28 -5.25
N VAL A 31 15.87 -2.27 -5.31
CA VAL A 31 15.96 -1.35 -6.47
C VAL A 31 16.28 -2.12 -7.76
N PHE A 32 17.20 -3.08 -7.74
CA PHE A 32 17.46 -3.91 -8.91
C PHE A 32 16.29 -4.80 -9.28
N HIS A 33 15.60 -5.36 -8.29
CA HIS A 33 14.47 -6.27 -8.55
C HIS A 33 13.20 -5.56 -9.03
N ILE A 34 12.95 -4.32 -8.60
CA ILE A 34 11.70 -3.62 -8.97
C ILE A 34 11.66 -3.19 -10.42
N GLY A 35 12.84 -3.03 -11.06
CA GLY A 35 12.94 -2.55 -12.43
C GLY A 35 12.15 -3.38 -13.45
N ASP A 36 12.13 -4.68 -13.26
CA ASP A 36 11.45 -5.64 -14.13
C ASP A 36 10.05 -6.04 -13.63
N ARG A 37 9.67 -5.64 -12.41
CA ARG A 37 8.36 -5.95 -11.86
C ARG A 37 7.25 -5.20 -12.58
N LYS A 38 6.19 -5.93 -12.91
CA LYS A 38 4.95 -5.36 -13.47
C LYS A 38 4.04 -4.88 -12.34
N ILE A 39 3.26 -3.84 -12.61
CA ILE A 39 2.36 -3.27 -11.61
C ILE A 39 1.28 -4.24 -11.13
N ASN A 40 0.91 -5.24 -11.93
CA ASN A 40 -0.03 -6.29 -11.50
C ASN A 40 0.48 -7.11 -10.32
N SER A 41 1.81 -7.20 -10.13
CA SER A 41 2.41 -7.89 -8.98
C SER A 41 2.53 -7.03 -7.72
N LEU A 42 2.21 -5.75 -7.82
CA LEU A 42 2.33 -4.76 -6.75
C LEU A 42 0.98 -4.17 -6.32
N MET A 43 0.00 -4.17 -7.22
CA MET A 43 -1.29 -3.52 -7.04
C MET A 43 -2.15 -4.20 -5.98
N THR A 44 -3.07 -3.42 -5.40
CA THR A 44 -4.23 -3.97 -4.70
C THR A 44 -5.19 -4.56 -5.73
N HIS A 45 -5.38 -5.89 -5.69
CA HIS A 45 -6.26 -6.59 -6.62
C HIS A 45 -7.73 -6.21 -6.42
N ARG A 46 -8.52 -6.25 -7.51
CA ARG A 46 -9.95 -5.88 -7.53
C ARG A 46 -10.80 -6.52 -6.43
N LYS A 47 -10.44 -7.72 -5.99
CA LYS A 47 -11.16 -8.45 -4.92
C LYS A 47 -11.00 -7.79 -3.53
N SER A 48 -9.95 -7.02 -3.35
CA SER A 48 -9.61 -6.31 -2.12
C SER A 48 -9.90 -4.80 -2.21
N VAL A 49 -10.46 -4.34 -3.33
CA VAL A 49 -10.80 -2.94 -3.52
C VAL A 49 -12.21 -2.68 -3.00
N VAL A 50 -12.38 -1.62 -2.23
CA VAL A 50 -13.68 -1.12 -1.79
C VAL A 50 -14.22 -0.15 -2.81
N PHE A 51 -15.40 -0.43 -3.34
CA PHE A 51 -16.08 0.37 -4.35
C PHE A 51 -17.28 1.10 -3.76
N LEU A 52 -17.57 2.28 -4.31
CA LEU A 52 -18.80 3.03 -3.98
C LEU A 52 -19.78 2.95 -5.15
N PRO A 53 -21.06 2.56 -4.91
CA PRO A 53 -22.12 2.67 -5.91
C PRO A 53 -22.36 4.14 -6.25
N LEU A 54 -22.48 4.47 -7.55
CA LEU A 54 -22.67 5.85 -8.05
C LEU A 54 -23.79 6.63 -7.37
N HIS A 55 -24.89 5.94 -7.08
CA HIS A 55 -26.11 6.52 -6.50
C HIS A 55 -26.17 6.40 -4.97
N SER A 56 -25.04 6.11 -4.31
CA SER A 56 -25.00 6.07 -2.84
C SER A 56 -25.31 7.43 -2.26
N ASN A 57 -26.20 7.42 -1.27
CA ASN A 57 -26.45 8.59 -0.45
C ASN A 57 -25.35 8.81 0.61
N LYS A 58 -25.43 9.91 1.33
CA LYS A 58 -24.46 10.33 2.34
C LYS A 58 -24.24 9.28 3.44
N GLU A 59 -25.33 8.69 3.94
CA GLU A 59 -25.30 7.67 4.98
C GLU A 59 -24.63 6.39 4.50
N GLN A 60 -24.92 5.96 3.28
CA GLN A 60 -24.29 4.78 2.68
C GLN A 60 -22.80 5.00 2.46
N VAL A 61 -22.39 6.16 1.93
CA VAL A 61 -20.97 6.50 1.78
C VAL A 61 -20.26 6.47 3.12
N ARG A 62 -20.87 7.04 4.16
CA ARG A 62 -20.34 6.99 5.52
C ARG A 62 -20.17 5.56 6.03
N GLU A 63 -21.15 4.69 5.78
CA GLU A 63 -21.07 3.28 6.19
C GLU A 63 -19.90 2.55 5.51
N PHE A 64 -19.71 2.75 4.20
CA PHE A 64 -18.57 2.18 3.47
C PHE A 64 -17.25 2.66 4.06
N MET A 65 -17.10 3.96 4.33
CA MET A 65 -15.89 4.52 4.92
C MET A 65 -15.60 4.01 6.34
N LEU A 66 -16.64 3.76 7.14
CA LEU A 66 -16.47 3.23 8.50
C LEU A 66 -16.04 1.75 8.52
N ARG A 67 -16.34 0.99 7.47
CA ARG A 67 -15.88 -0.40 7.34
C ARG A 67 -14.39 -0.46 7.01
N GLU A 68 -13.98 0.28 5.99
CA GLU A 68 -12.59 0.33 5.54
C GLU A 68 -12.26 1.73 5.02
N LEU A 69 -11.32 2.40 5.69
CA LEU A 69 -10.90 3.74 5.34
C LEU A 69 -9.75 3.73 4.33
N HIS A 70 -10.03 4.23 3.12
CA HIS A 70 -9.05 4.36 2.04
C HIS A 70 -8.92 5.81 1.58
N SER A 71 -7.78 6.14 0.97
CA SER A 71 -7.56 7.48 0.41
C SER A 71 -8.38 7.75 -0.85
N ILE A 72 -8.73 6.70 -1.59
CA ILE A 72 -9.50 6.75 -2.83
C ILE A 72 -10.48 5.59 -2.90
N TYR A 73 -11.62 5.84 -3.57
CA TYR A 73 -12.66 4.84 -3.82
C TYR A 73 -13.07 4.89 -5.29
N PRO A 74 -12.96 3.78 -6.05
CA PRO A 74 -13.60 3.67 -7.35
C PRO A 74 -15.12 3.79 -7.23
N VAL A 75 -15.72 4.48 -8.17
CA VAL A 75 -17.17 4.62 -8.26
C VAL A 75 -17.67 3.82 -9.46
N TYR A 76 -18.61 2.91 -9.22
CA TYR A 76 -19.23 2.09 -10.25
C TYR A 76 -20.71 2.42 -10.42
N ASN A 77 -21.24 2.20 -11.63
CA ASN A 77 -22.64 2.44 -11.94
C ASN A 77 -23.50 1.17 -11.77
N GLU A 78 -23.46 0.24 -12.71
CA GLU A 78 -24.31 -0.96 -12.67
C GLU A 78 -23.61 -2.17 -12.03
N ASN A 79 -22.31 -2.33 -12.29
CA ASN A 79 -21.50 -3.42 -11.78
C ASN A 79 -20.04 -2.99 -11.63
N TYR A 80 -19.23 -3.82 -10.99
CA TYR A 80 -17.82 -3.53 -10.71
C TYR A 80 -16.90 -3.41 -11.94
N ASP A 81 -17.38 -3.74 -13.12
CA ASP A 81 -16.65 -3.53 -14.39
C ASP A 81 -17.04 -2.20 -15.05
N ASP A 82 -18.17 -1.59 -14.63
CA ASP A 82 -18.65 -0.28 -15.10
C ASP A 82 -18.19 0.84 -14.14
N ILE A 83 -16.86 1.07 -14.13
CA ILE A 83 -16.26 2.12 -13.29
C ILE A 83 -16.39 3.46 -14.01
N VAL A 84 -17.10 4.39 -13.39
CA VAL A 84 -17.41 5.72 -13.96
C VAL A 84 -16.50 6.82 -13.43
N GLY A 85 -15.72 6.56 -12.39
CA GLY A 85 -14.80 7.54 -11.84
C GLY A 85 -14.17 7.12 -10.52
N VAL A 86 -13.55 8.06 -9.87
CA VAL A 86 -12.91 7.89 -8.56
C VAL A 86 -13.23 9.06 -7.64
N VAL A 87 -13.41 8.79 -6.38
CA VAL A 87 -13.58 9.80 -5.34
C VAL A 87 -12.45 9.70 -4.34
N ASN A 88 -11.81 10.83 -4.06
CA ASN A 88 -10.83 10.95 -3.01
C ASN A 88 -11.51 11.18 -1.66
N LEU A 89 -11.00 10.56 -0.61
CA LEU A 89 -11.48 10.76 0.76
C LEU A 89 -11.53 12.25 1.15
N LYS A 90 -10.53 13.02 0.72
CA LYS A 90 -10.48 14.48 0.94
C LYS A 90 -11.68 15.20 0.31
N ASN A 91 -12.09 14.81 -0.90
CA ASN A 91 -13.25 15.40 -1.56
C ASN A 91 -14.55 14.99 -0.87
N ILE A 92 -14.66 13.75 -0.41
CA ILE A 92 -15.80 13.30 0.38
C ILE A 92 -15.93 14.20 1.61
N PHE A 93 -14.88 14.37 2.42
CA PHE A 93 -14.94 15.21 3.62
C PHE A 93 -15.20 16.69 3.33
N ALA A 94 -14.62 17.24 2.26
CA ALA A 94 -14.81 18.63 1.89
C ALA A 94 -16.28 18.97 1.56
N HIS A 95 -17.02 18.00 1.01
CA HIS A 95 -18.40 18.19 0.57
C HIS A 95 -19.43 17.43 1.42
N PHE A 96 -18.96 16.77 2.50
CA PHE A 96 -19.83 15.91 3.29
C PHE A 96 -21.00 16.63 3.94
N GLU A 97 -20.84 17.92 4.30
CA GLU A 97 -21.90 18.73 4.90
C GLU A 97 -22.80 19.45 3.88
N ASP A 98 -22.51 19.32 2.58
CA ASP A 98 -23.34 19.94 1.55
C ASP A 98 -24.75 19.32 1.53
N GLU A 99 -25.77 20.16 1.41
CA GLU A 99 -27.17 19.71 1.35
C GLU A 99 -27.44 18.81 0.14
N ASN A 100 -26.74 19.07 -0.98
CA ASN A 100 -26.88 18.32 -2.23
C ASN A 100 -25.69 17.40 -2.48
N PHE A 101 -25.15 16.77 -1.43
CA PHE A 101 -24.05 15.81 -1.56
C PHE A 101 -24.42 14.71 -2.56
N SER A 102 -23.54 14.51 -3.55
CA SER A 102 -23.66 13.39 -4.49
C SER A 102 -22.29 12.99 -5.03
N LEU A 103 -22.04 11.71 -5.21
CA LEU A 103 -20.78 11.20 -5.76
C LEU A 103 -20.48 11.75 -7.16
N PRO A 104 -21.46 11.84 -8.10
CA PRO A 104 -21.25 12.46 -9.41
C PRO A 104 -20.70 13.89 -9.38
N ALA A 105 -21.03 14.66 -8.34
CA ALA A 105 -20.58 16.05 -8.24
C ALA A 105 -19.13 16.20 -7.77
N ILE A 106 -18.60 15.18 -7.05
CA ILE A 106 -17.27 15.24 -6.40
C ILE A 106 -16.27 14.24 -6.96
N MET A 107 -16.71 13.31 -7.83
CA MET A 107 -15.85 12.34 -8.47
C MET A 107 -15.03 12.99 -9.60
N THR A 108 -13.92 12.38 -9.92
CA THR A 108 -13.02 12.75 -11.04
C THR A 108 -12.77 11.54 -11.92
N GLU A 109 -12.25 11.77 -13.12
CA GLU A 109 -11.76 10.68 -13.95
C GLU A 109 -10.57 9.98 -13.28
N ALA A 110 -10.55 8.66 -13.38
CA ALA A 110 -9.43 7.87 -12.88
C ALA A 110 -8.37 7.71 -13.97
N PRO A 111 -7.09 7.91 -13.66
CA PRO A 111 -6.03 7.52 -14.59
C PRO A 111 -5.94 6.00 -14.68
N PHE A 112 -5.78 5.46 -15.89
CA PHE A 112 -5.62 4.03 -16.14
C PHE A 112 -4.20 3.69 -16.59
N MET A 113 -3.73 2.52 -16.19
CA MET A 113 -2.48 1.90 -16.67
C MET A 113 -2.73 0.43 -17.01
N MET A 114 -2.01 -0.05 -18.03
CA MET A 114 -2.04 -1.48 -18.39
C MET A 114 -1.31 -2.30 -17.32
N GLU A 115 -1.83 -3.46 -16.97
CA GLU A 115 -1.27 -4.34 -15.94
C GLU A 115 0.18 -4.78 -16.20
N GLN A 116 0.59 -4.81 -17.49
CA GLN A 116 1.94 -5.14 -17.92
C GLN A 116 2.94 -3.96 -17.83
N THR A 117 2.49 -2.77 -17.39
CA THR A 117 3.36 -1.62 -17.16
C THR A 117 4.38 -1.96 -16.07
N THR A 118 5.64 -1.55 -16.26
CA THR A 118 6.66 -1.75 -15.23
C THR A 118 6.52 -0.73 -14.11
N ALA A 119 6.98 -1.09 -12.91
CA ALA A 119 6.93 -0.22 -11.74
C ALA A 119 7.63 1.13 -11.97
N TYR A 120 8.76 1.15 -12.69
CA TYR A 120 9.45 2.41 -13.01
C TYR A 120 8.65 3.31 -13.95
N ILE A 121 7.98 2.77 -14.95
CA ILE A 121 7.10 3.56 -15.83
C ILE A 121 5.92 4.14 -15.04
N ALA A 122 5.35 3.36 -14.12
CA ALA A 122 4.28 3.85 -13.24
C ALA A 122 4.79 4.97 -12.33
N LEU A 123 5.97 4.81 -11.73
CA LEU A 123 6.61 5.82 -10.89
C LEU A 123 6.88 7.13 -11.65
N GLU A 124 7.42 7.04 -12.87
CA GLU A 124 7.63 8.21 -13.74
C GLU A 124 6.32 8.92 -14.08
N ASN A 125 5.26 8.14 -14.33
CA ASN A 125 3.94 8.69 -14.63
C ASN A 125 3.36 9.43 -13.42
N PHE A 126 3.44 8.85 -12.21
CA PHE A 126 3.03 9.52 -10.98
C PHE A 126 3.79 10.81 -10.73
N LYS A 127 5.11 10.80 -10.95
CA LYS A 127 5.96 12.00 -10.84
C LYS A 127 5.58 13.07 -11.85
N LYS A 128 5.26 12.70 -13.08
CA LYS A 128 4.92 13.63 -14.17
C LYS A 128 3.54 14.25 -13.99
N THR A 129 2.56 13.46 -13.56
CA THR A 129 1.16 13.89 -13.45
C THR A 129 0.83 14.50 -12.08
N GLY A 130 1.61 14.20 -11.05
CA GLY A 130 1.29 14.53 -9.66
C GLY A 130 0.11 13.73 -9.08
N ILE A 131 -0.42 12.76 -9.82
CA ILE A 131 -1.46 11.83 -9.36
C ILE A 131 -0.77 10.55 -8.91
N HIS A 132 -0.96 10.18 -7.64
CA HIS A 132 -0.20 9.12 -6.99
C HIS A 132 -0.93 7.77 -6.96
N TYR A 133 -1.85 7.55 -7.88
CA TYR A 133 -2.58 6.29 -8.06
C TYR A 133 -2.97 6.11 -9.53
N ALA A 134 -3.25 4.87 -9.92
CA ALA A 134 -3.88 4.56 -11.19
C ALA A 134 -4.74 3.29 -11.06
N PHE A 135 -5.80 3.22 -11.84
CA PHE A 135 -6.56 2.01 -12.05
C PHE A 135 -5.81 1.13 -13.04
N VAL A 136 -5.74 -0.14 -12.74
CA VAL A 136 -5.03 -1.12 -13.55
C VAL A 136 -6.04 -1.91 -14.37
N SER A 137 -5.82 -1.99 -15.68
CA SER A 137 -6.65 -2.78 -16.58
C SER A 137 -5.83 -3.81 -17.33
N ASP A 138 -6.50 -4.89 -17.75
CA ASP A 138 -5.94 -5.85 -18.70
C ASP A 138 -6.02 -5.36 -20.16
N GLU A 139 -5.65 -6.23 -21.11
CA GLU A 139 -5.63 -5.93 -22.54
C GLU A 139 -7.04 -5.70 -23.13
N TYR A 140 -8.08 -6.13 -22.43
CA TYR A 140 -9.49 -5.96 -22.82
C TYR A 140 -10.13 -4.72 -22.17
N GLY A 141 -9.36 -3.99 -21.34
CA GLY A 141 -9.87 -2.82 -20.61
C GLY A 141 -10.64 -3.18 -19.34
N VAL A 142 -10.60 -4.44 -18.89
CA VAL A 142 -11.26 -4.88 -17.67
C VAL A 142 -10.43 -4.46 -16.44
N PHE A 143 -11.06 -3.85 -15.47
CA PHE A 143 -10.42 -3.42 -14.24
C PHE A 143 -9.86 -4.60 -13.44
N GLN A 144 -8.58 -4.55 -13.11
CA GLN A 144 -7.85 -5.58 -12.36
C GLN A 144 -7.50 -5.16 -10.94
N GLY A 145 -7.37 -3.85 -10.68
CA GLY A 145 -6.99 -3.35 -9.36
C GLY A 145 -6.56 -1.89 -9.36
N ILE A 146 -5.92 -1.48 -8.27
CA ILE A 146 -5.38 -0.14 -8.07
C ILE A 146 -3.92 -0.25 -7.73
N ILE A 147 -3.08 0.54 -8.40
CA ILE A 147 -1.68 0.74 -8.03
C ILE A 147 -1.51 2.16 -7.49
N THR A 148 -0.80 2.29 -6.39
CA THR A 148 -0.48 3.58 -5.77
C THR A 148 1.03 3.81 -5.72
N LEU A 149 1.43 5.06 -5.50
CA LEU A 149 2.83 5.39 -5.25
C LEU A 149 3.35 4.64 -4.01
N ASN A 150 2.51 4.49 -2.99
CA ASN A 150 2.85 3.75 -1.76
C ASN A 150 3.20 2.30 -2.06
N ASP A 151 2.44 1.60 -2.91
CA ASP A 151 2.73 0.20 -3.26
C ASP A 151 4.12 0.05 -3.89
N ILE A 152 4.52 1.02 -4.73
CA ILE A 152 5.84 1.02 -5.36
C ILE A 152 6.93 1.35 -4.33
N LEU A 153 6.70 2.33 -3.46
CA LEU A 153 7.66 2.71 -2.42
C LEU A 153 7.84 1.57 -1.41
N GLU A 154 6.78 0.90 -1.01
CA GLU A 154 6.83 -0.26 -0.12
C GLU A 154 7.63 -1.41 -0.75
N ALA A 155 7.46 -1.66 -2.06
CA ALA A 155 8.26 -2.64 -2.78
C ALA A 155 9.75 -2.27 -2.87
N LEU A 156 10.11 -0.97 -2.85
CA LEU A 156 11.49 -0.49 -2.84
C LEU A 156 12.12 -0.54 -1.45
N VAL A 157 11.38 -0.06 -0.45
CA VAL A 157 11.92 0.14 0.90
C VAL A 157 11.70 -1.09 1.78
N GLY A 158 10.67 -1.89 1.51
CA GLY A 158 10.16 -2.96 2.35
C GLY A 158 8.92 -2.52 3.10
N ASP A 159 8.28 -3.47 3.77
CA ASP A 159 7.12 -3.17 4.61
C ASP A 159 7.52 -2.10 5.65
N ALA A 160 6.70 -1.06 5.78
CA ALA A 160 6.91 -0.04 6.78
C ALA A 160 7.00 -0.63 8.21
N SER A 161 6.36 -1.76 8.45
CA SER A 161 6.50 -2.52 9.69
C SER A 161 7.92 -3.04 9.93
N ASP A 162 8.71 -3.28 8.87
CA ASP A 162 10.11 -3.68 9.00
C ASP A 162 10.99 -2.55 9.55
N PHE A 163 10.62 -1.27 9.32
CA PHE A 163 11.32 -0.11 9.88
C PHE A 163 10.94 0.17 11.34
N TYR A 164 9.77 -0.30 11.75
CA TYR A 164 9.27 -0.10 13.12
C TYR A 164 9.53 -1.31 14.02
N LYS A 165 10.08 -2.42 13.49
CA LYS A 165 10.43 -3.60 14.31
C LYS A 165 11.40 -3.31 15.43
N ASP A 166 12.25 -2.29 15.27
CA ASP A 166 13.19 -1.86 16.33
C ASP A 166 12.57 -0.83 17.30
N ASP A 167 11.44 -0.18 16.93
CA ASP A 167 10.77 0.83 17.74
C ASP A 167 9.63 0.25 18.60
N PHE A 168 9.08 -0.90 18.23
CA PHE A 168 8.05 -1.59 19.03
C PHE A 168 8.73 -2.47 20.07
N GLN A 169 9.17 -1.88 21.17
CA GLN A 169 9.91 -2.59 22.17
C GLN A 169 9.01 -3.16 23.28
N LEU A 170 9.33 -4.39 23.65
CA LEU A 170 9.03 -4.93 24.97
C LEU A 170 10.10 -4.43 25.92
N VAL A 171 9.74 -3.51 26.80
CA VAL A 171 10.68 -2.96 27.80
C VAL A 171 10.29 -3.43 29.19
N GLU A 172 11.15 -4.23 29.80
CA GLU A 172 11.01 -4.61 31.20
C GLU A 172 11.36 -3.43 32.12
N ARG A 173 10.46 -3.12 33.03
CA ARG A 173 10.68 -2.08 34.04
C ARG A 173 11.35 -2.67 35.28
N GLU A 174 11.99 -1.80 36.07
CA GLU A 174 12.65 -2.18 37.32
C GLU A 174 11.70 -2.85 38.34
N ASP A 175 10.40 -2.62 38.25
CA ASP A 175 9.35 -3.20 39.10
C ASP A 175 8.86 -4.58 38.60
N GLY A 176 9.45 -5.12 37.54
CA GLY A 176 9.05 -6.41 36.93
C GLY A 176 7.82 -6.34 36.03
N THR A 177 7.28 -5.15 35.77
CA THR A 177 6.23 -4.95 34.75
C THR A 177 6.82 -4.70 33.38
N TRP A 178 6.03 -4.93 32.33
CA TRP A 178 6.44 -4.76 30.94
C TRP A 178 5.69 -3.61 30.29
N LEU A 179 6.42 -2.73 29.63
CA LEU A 179 5.85 -1.75 28.72
C LEU A 179 5.82 -2.39 27.32
N VAL A 180 4.63 -2.51 26.78
CA VAL A 180 4.40 -3.09 25.45
C VAL A 180 3.82 -2.02 24.54
N ASP A 181 4.41 -1.80 23.39
CA ASP A 181 3.80 -0.95 22.37
C ASP A 181 2.50 -1.59 21.88
N GLY A 182 1.44 -0.77 21.72
CA GLY A 182 0.13 -1.26 21.27
C GLY A 182 0.08 -1.79 19.84
N HIS A 183 1.13 -1.56 19.05
CA HIS A 183 1.32 -2.11 17.70
C HIS A 183 2.17 -3.37 17.68
N TYR A 184 2.66 -3.83 18.84
CA TYR A 184 3.43 -5.07 18.93
C TYR A 184 2.55 -6.25 18.52
N SER A 185 3.07 -7.12 17.64
CA SER A 185 2.31 -8.28 17.17
C SER A 185 1.90 -9.19 18.34
N LEU A 186 0.62 -9.55 18.43
CA LEU A 186 0.15 -10.50 19.46
C LEU A 186 0.87 -11.84 19.37
N HIS A 187 1.16 -12.30 18.16
CA HIS A 187 1.91 -13.54 17.92
C HIS A 187 3.32 -13.45 18.51
N ASP A 188 4.07 -12.38 18.19
CA ASP A 188 5.44 -12.18 18.69
C ASP A 188 5.45 -11.97 20.22
N PHE A 189 4.41 -11.29 20.75
CA PHE A 189 4.22 -11.13 22.19
C PHE A 189 4.03 -12.47 22.91
N LEU A 190 3.14 -13.32 22.41
CA LEU A 190 2.88 -14.63 22.98
C LEU A 190 4.11 -15.54 22.89
N THR A 191 4.82 -15.52 21.76
CA THR A 191 6.07 -16.27 21.58
C THR A 191 7.18 -15.79 22.51
N TYR A 192 7.33 -14.47 22.71
CA TYR A 192 8.33 -13.92 23.63
C TYR A 192 8.13 -14.37 25.09
N PHE A 193 6.86 -14.48 25.51
CA PHE A 193 6.52 -14.95 26.87
C PHE A 193 6.31 -16.47 26.96
N GLU A 194 6.65 -17.24 25.91
CA GLU A 194 6.47 -18.69 25.86
C GLU A 194 5.00 -19.13 26.08
N LEU A 195 4.05 -18.32 25.56
CA LEU A 195 2.61 -18.55 25.68
C LEU A 195 1.98 -19.02 24.36
N ASP A 196 2.75 -19.75 23.54
CA ASP A 196 2.33 -20.23 22.22
C ASP A 196 1.05 -21.07 22.25
N GLU A 197 0.72 -21.68 23.38
CA GLU A 197 -0.52 -22.44 23.57
C GLU A 197 -1.79 -21.59 23.38
N LEU A 198 -1.68 -20.26 23.62
CA LEU A 198 -2.79 -19.33 23.48
C LEU A 198 -3.00 -18.85 22.03
N ILE A 199 -2.08 -19.14 21.12
CA ILE A 199 -2.17 -18.72 19.70
C ILE A 199 -3.35 -19.42 18.99
N ASN A 200 -3.74 -20.60 19.43
CA ASN A 200 -4.80 -21.42 18.81
C ASN A 200 -6.22 -21.07 19.29
N ASP A 201 -6.39 -20.16 20.23
CA ASP A 201 -7.69 -19.78 20.81
C ASP A 201 -8.28 -18.46 20.22
N TYR A 202 -7.61 -17.86 19.20
CA TYR A 202 -8.05 -16.61 18.56
C TYR A 202 -8.09 -16.72 17.03
#